data_ab0c5f78fd8053c0e6a4dcc99fb00627
#
_entry.id   ab0c5f78fd8053c0e6a4dcc99fb00627
#
_cell.length_a   1.000
_cell.length_b   1.000
_cell.length_c   1.000
_cell.angle_alpha   90.00
_cell.angle_beta   90.00
_cell.angle_gamma   90.00
#
_symmetry.space_group_name_H-M   'P 1'
#
loop_
_entity.id
_entity.type
_entity.pdbx_description
1 polymer ?
#
loop_
_entity_poly.entity_id
_entity_poly.type
_entity_poly.pdbx_seq_one_letter_code
_entity_poly.pdbx_strand_id
1 'polypeptide(L)' 'MNELAERYLKEILRKGENIEVAAKAWRDGELKLTDWIVPITDHPERASYLTYRASLRDWPATDDFPNTKPTL' A
#
# COMPACT_ATOMS: atom_id res chain seq x y z
N MET A 1 6.61 2.13 -6.54
CA MET A 1 5.86 0.91 -6.24
C MET A 1 6.82 -0.21 -5.92
N ASN A 2 6.53 -1.00 -4.95
CA ASN A 2 7.42 -2.05 -4.50
C ASN A 2 7.13 -3.37 -5.20
N GLU A 3 8.13 -3.95 -5.89
CA GLU A 3 7.99 -5.21 -6.60
C GLU A 3 7.58 -6.36 -5.69
N LEU A 4 8.07 -6.34 -4.45
CA LEU A 4 7.77 -7.39 -3.49
C LEU A 4 6.29 -7.42 -3.15
N ALA A 5 5.69 -6.25 -2.93
CA ALA A 5 4.26 -6.14 -2.67
C ALA A 5 3.43 -6.60 -3.87
N GLU A 6 3.87 -6.27 -5.08
CA GLU A 6 3.20 -6.71 -6.30
C GLU A 6 3.24 -8.23 -6.45
N ARG A 7 4.38 -8.86 -6.14
CA ARG A 7 4.50 -10.31 -6.17
C ARG A 7 3.58 -10.96 -5.14
N TYR A 8 3.51 -10.40 -3.95
CA TYR A 8 2.67 -10.89 -2.89
C TYR A 8 1.20 -10.86 -3.31
N LEU A 9 0.77 -9.75 -3.90
CA LEU A 9 -0.59 -9.60 -4.41
C LEU A 9 -0.91 -10.66 -5.48
N LYS A 10 -0.02 -10.86 -6.43
CA LYS A 10 -0.19 -11.86 -7.49
C LYS A 10 -0.30 -13.27 -6.93
N GLU A 11 0.50 -13.59 -5.92
CA GLU A 11 0.45 -14.89 -5.26
C GLU A 11 -0.91 -15.15 -4.63
N ILE A 12 -1.43 -14.16 -3.91
CA ILE A 12 -2.73 -14.28 -3.25
C ILE A 12 -3.84 -14.47 -4.29
N LEU A 13 -3.83 -13.69 -5.36
CA LEU A 13 -4.82 -13.80 -6.43
C LEU A 13 -4.73 -15.15 -7.13
N ARG A 14 -3.53 -15.66 -7.34
CA ARG A 14 -3.34 -16.96 -7.96
C ARG A 14 -3.92 -18.09 -7.14
N LYS A 15 -3.94 -17.93 -5.80
CA LYS A 15 -4.52 -18.92 -4.90
C LYS A 15 -6.04 -18.82 -4.80
N GLY A 16 -6.65 -17.91 -5.56
CA GLY A 16 -8.10 -17.75 -5.57
C GLY A 16 -8.66 -16.92 -4.43
N GLU A 17 -7.81 -16.14 -3.76
CA GLU A 17 -8.26 -15.26 -2.70
C GLU A 17 -9.16 -14.14 -3.22
N ASN A 18 -10.00 -13.60 -2.34
CA ASN A 18 -10.85 -12.46 -2.66
C ASN A 18 -9.98 -11.23 -3.00
N ILE A 19 -10.35 -10.51 -4.07
CA ILE A 19 -9.56 -9.37 -4.53
C ILE A 19 -9.46 -8.25 -3.47
N GLU A 20 -10.49 -8.05 -2.66
CA GLU A 20 -10.43 -7.04 -1.62
C GLU A 20 -9.47 -7.45 -0.51
N VAL A 21 -9.44 -8.72 -0.15
CA VAL A 21 -8.48 -9.25 0.81
C VAL A 21 -7.06 -9.11 0.28
N ALA A 22 -6.85 -9.43 -0.99
CA ALA A 22 -5.55 -9.30 -1.65
C ALA A 22 -5.11 -7.83 -1.69
N ALA A 23 -6.03 -6.92 -1.99
CA ALA A 23 -5.73 -5.49 -2.02
C ALA A 23 -5.33 -4.96 -0.64
N LYS A 24 -6.03 -5.39 0.41
CA LYS A 24 -5.68 -5.00 1.78
C LYS A 24 -4.33 -5.56 2.19
N ALA A 25 -4.01 -6.78 1.78
CA ALA A 25 -2.71 -7.37 2.05
C ALA A 25 -1.59 -6.58 1.35
N TRP A 26 -1.81 -6.18 0.11
CA TRP A 26 -0.87 -5.33 -0.61
C TRP A 26 -0.67 -3.99 0.12
N ARG A 27 -1.76 -3.35 0.52
CA ARG A 27 -1.71 -2.10 1.27
C ARG A 27 -0.90 -2.25 2.56
N ASP A 28 -1.15 -3.31 3.32
CA ASP A 28 -0.44 -3.56 4.57
C ASP A 28 1.05 -3.77 4.31
N GLY A 29 1.39 -4.43 3.22
CA GLY A 29 2.78 -4.59 2.80
C GLY A 29 3.45 -3.26 2.50
N GLU A 30 2.75 -2.36 1.80
CA GLU A 30 3.26 -1.03 1.49
C GLU A 30 3.45 -0.19 2.76
N LEU A 31 2.54 -0.29 3.71
CA LEU A 31 2.67 0.39 4.99
C LEU A 31 3.91 -0.09 5.74
N LYS A 32 4.15 -1.40 5.76
CA LYS A 32 5.34 -1.96 6.40
C LYS A 32 6.63 -1.50 5.71
N LEU A 33 6.62 -1.47 4.38
CA LEU A 33 7.79 -1.08 3.60
C LEU A 33 8.12 0.40 3.72
N THR A 34 7.17 1.22 4.14
CA THR A 34 7.38 2.66 4.32
C THR A 34 7.44 3.09 5.79
N ASP A 35 7.28 2.17 6.74
CA ASP A 35 7.34 2.49 8.17
C ASP A 35 8.63 3.18 8.58
N TRP A 36 9.74 2.85 7.92
CA TRP A 36 11.05 3.40 8.25
C TRP A 36 11.13 4.92 8.14
N ILE A 37 10.28 5.52 7.29
CA ILE A 37 10.31 6.98 7.08
C ILE A 37 9.70 7.76 8.23
N VAL A 38 8.80 7.14 8.99
CA VAL A 38 8.01 7.85 10.01
C VAL A 38 8.90 8.53 11.06
N PRO A 39 9.92 7.85 11.63
CA PRO A 39 10.78 8.51 12.62
C PRO A 39 11.86 9.40 12.03
N ILE A 40 12.05 9.41 10.71
CA ILE A 40 13.10 10.20 10.06
C ILE A 40 12.55 11.56 9.68
N THR A 41 12.60 12.49 10.63
CA THR A 41 11.91 13.78 10.47
C THR A 41 12.56 14.73 9.48
N ASP A 42 13.81 14.51 9.12
CA ASP A 42 14.58 15.38 8.22
C ASP A 42 14.72 14.82 6.80
N HIS A 43 14.04 13.71 6.50
CA HIS A 43 14.10 13.14 5.15
C HIS A 43 13.38 14.07 4.15
N PRO A 44 14.01 14.40 3.01
CA PRO A 44 13.42 15.37 2.08
C PRO A 44 12.09 14.93 1.47
N GLU A 45 11.81 13.63 1.44
CA GLU A 45 10.58 13.10 0.85
C GLU A 45 9.57 12.63 1.89
N ARG A 46 9.83 12.94 3.16
CA ARG A 46 8.97 12.47 4.24
C ARG A 46 7.50 12.88 4.06
N ALA A 47 7.27 14.13 3.66
CA ALA A 47 5.92 14.63 3.45
C ALA A 47 5.16 13.82 2.38
N SER A 48 5.83 13.50 1.28
CA SER A 48 5.25 12.69 0.20
C SER A 48 4.92 11.28 0.68
N TYR A 49 5.82 10.66 1.44
CA TYR A 49 5.58 9.34 2.01
C TYR A 49 4.42 9.33 3.00
N LEU A 50 4.33 10.36 3.83
CA LEU A 50 3.24 10.45 4.81
C LEU A 50 1.89 10.61 4.11
N THR A 51 1.83 11.38 3.04
CA THR A 51 0.63 11.55 2.22
C THR A 51 0.23 10.21 1.59
N TYR A 52 1.20 9.50 1.03
CA TYR A 52 0.99 8.18 0.44
C TYR A 52 0.45 7.20 1.49
N ARG A 53 1.05 7.17 2.68
CA ARG A 53 0.61 6.30 3.75
C ARG A 53 -0.82 6.61 4.19
N ALA A 54 -1.18 7.89 4.24
CA ALA A 54 -2.56 8.29 4.55
C ALA A 54 -3.53 7.77 3.47
N SER A 55 -3.15 7.89 2.20
CA SER A 55 -3.94 7.37 1.09
C SER A 55 -4.11 5.85 1.18
N LEU A 56 -3.06 5.13 1.58
CA LEU A 56 -3.15 3.68 1.77
C LEU A 56 -4.15 3.32 2.85
N ARG A 57 -4.11 4.03 3.98
CA ARG A 57 -5.02 3.77 5.09
C ARG A 57 -6.47 4.05 4.72
N ASP A 58 -6.71 5.09 3.92
CA ASP A 58 -8.05 5.51 3.53
C ASP A 58 -8.60 4.73 2.33
N TRP A 59 -7.72 4.07 1.59
CA TRP A 59 -8.08 3.42 0.32
C TRP A 59 -9.28 2.50 0.40
N PRO A 60 -9.40 1.61 1.41
CA PRO A 60 -10.56 0.71 1.47
C PRO A 60 -11.91 1.42 1.58
N ALA A 61 -11.91 2.68 2.02
CA ALA A 61 -13.13 3.47 2.14
C ALA A 61 -13.46 4.27 0.88
N THR A 62 -12.61 4.23 -0.14
CA THR A 62 -12.85 4.95 -1.39
C THR A 62 -13.75 4.15 -2.33
N ASP A 63 -14.43 4.85 -3.22
CA ASP A 63 -15.32 4.22 -4.20
C ASP A 63 -14.57 3.35 -5.21
N ASP A 64 -13.30 3.68 -5.46
CA ASP A 64 -12.48 2.94 -6.43
C ASP A 64 -11.86 1.67 -5.87
N PHE A 65 -11.91 1.49 -4.56
CA PHE A 65 -11.32 0.29 -3.95
C PHE A 65 -12.02 -0.97 -4.47
N PRO A 66 -11.32 -2.01 -4.88
CA PRO A 66 -9.86 -2.18 -4.89
C PRO A 66 -9.19 -1.92 -6.25
N ASN A 67 -9.82 -1.19 -7.13
CA ASN A 67 -9.41 -1.09 -8.54
C ASN A 67 -8.22 -0.15 -8.78
N THR A 68 -8.19 0.99 -8.08
CA THR A 68 -7.14 2.00 -8.28
C THR A 68 -6.26 2.11 -7.05
N LYS A 69 -5.03 1.60 -7.16
CA LYS A 69 -4.07 1.64 -6.05
C LYS A 69 -3.54 3.06 -5.85
N PRO A 70 -3.33 3.50 -4.58
CA PRO A 70 -2.61 4.73 -4.34
C PRO A 70 -1.19 4.65 -4.89
N THR A 71 -0.65 5.78 -5.32
CA THR A 71 0.70 5.87 -5.86
C THR A 71 1.49 6.93 -5.10
N LEU A 72 2.77 6.67 -4.97
CA LEU A 72 3.70 7.59 -4.31
C LEU A 72 4.07 8.76 -5.21
#